data_c339cedb91c075ba3915506ff4121d02
#
_entry.id   c339cedb91c075ba3915506ff4121d02
#
_cell.length_a   1.000
_cell.length_b   1.000
_cell.length_c   1.000
_cell.angle_alpha   90.00
_cell.angle_beta   90.00
_cell.angle_gamma   90.00
#
_symmetry.space_group_name_H-M   'P 1'
#
loop_
_entity.id
_entity.type
_entity.pdbx_description
1 polymer ?
#
loop_
_entity_poly.entity_id
_entity_poly.type
_entity_poly.pdbx_seq_one_letter_code
_entity_poly.pdbx_strand_id
1 'polypeptide(L)'
;MNKISISTDEDIPPDFISSLPENAGIYAVGGAIRDAILGIPSRELDLLVTALPLDKLTKILRRWGVAEPVGKSFTVIKWYPRGKFRAIDVSIPTKRDKRVSSEGNPAMTVEEDLAGRDFTVNAIALDLRTDELIDPFGGREDISAKVLRAVSKNALSADPLRCLRAVYI
;
A
#
# COMPACT_ATOMS: atom_id res chain seq x y z
N MET A 1 13.94 14.01 -13.85
CA MET A 1 13.07 13.55 -12.73
C MET A 1 13.88 12.56 -11.92
N ASN A 2 14.12 12.83 -10.63
CA ASN A 2 14.83 11.87 -9.80
C ASN A 2 14.00 10.60 -9.68
N LYS A 3 14.58 9.45 -9.99
CA LYS A 3 13.96 8.14 -9.79
C LYS A 3 13.70 7.99 -8.29
N ILE A 4 12.44 7.76 -7.90
CA ILE A 4 12.09 7.48 -6.52
C ILE A 4 12.59 6.07 -6.25
N SER A 5 13.60 5.94 -5.40
CA SER A 5 14.14 4.64 -5.00
C SER A 5 13.55 4.27 -3.64
N ILE A 6 12.69 3.26 -3.64
CA ILE A 6 12.33 2.56 -2.40
C ILE A 6 13.29 1.39 -2.30
N SER A 7 13.83 1.16 -1.11
CA SER A 7 14.74 0.02 -0.85
C SER A 7 13.93 -1.31 -0.81
N THR A 8 13.27 -1.64 -1.93
CA THR A 8 12.52 -2.89 -2.05
C THR A 8 13.44 -4.11 -2.11
N ASP A 9 14.67 -3.94 -2.64
CA ASP A 9 15.63 -5.03 -2.83
C ASP A 9 16.12 -5.63 -1.51
N GLU A 10 16.13 -4.82 -0.44
CA GLU A 10 16.50 -5.30 0.88
C GLU A 10 15.38 -6.10 1.55
N ASP A 11 14.13 -5.77 1.30
CA ASP A 11 12.97 -6.31 1.99
C ASP A 11 12.23 -7.38 1.17
N ILE A 12 12.19 -7.28 -0.16
CA ILE A 12 11.52 -8.24 -1.05
C ILE A 12 12.54 -9.23 -1.62
N PRO A 13 12.24 -10.54 -1.62
CA PRO A 13 13.11 -11.53 -2.26
C PRO A 13 13.22 -11.30 -3.78
N PRO A 14 14.41 -11.51 -4.36
CA PRO A 14 14.55 -11.55 -5.82
C PRO A 14 13.52 -12.51 -6.42
N ASP A 15 13.04 -12.21 -7.62
CA ASP A 15 12.06 -13.01 -8.37
C ASP A 15 10.66 -13.15 -7.74
N PHE A 16 10.41 -12.60 -6.54
CA PHE A 16 9.07 -12.63 -5.96
C PHE A 16 8.05 -11.92 -6.87
N ILE A 17 8.37 -10.73 -7.34
CA ILE A 17 7.47 -9.92 -8.19
C ILE A 17 7.16 -10.67 -9.48
N SER A 18 8.16 -11.30 -10.11
CA SER A 18 7.97 -12.09 -11.33
C SER A 18 7.21 -13.40 -11.09
N SER A 19 7.17 -13.90 -9.86
CA SER A 19 6.41 -15.11 -9.49
C SER A 19 4.89 -14.89 -9.38
N LEU A 20 4.45 -13.62 -9.31
CA LEU A 20 3.04 -13.28 -9.30
C LEU A 20 2.43 -13.44 -10.71
N PRO A 21 1.16 -13.81 -10.83
CA PRO A 21 0.47 -13.85 -12.13
C PRO A 21 0.61 -12.52 -12.89
N GLU A 22 0.69 -12.60 -14.22
CA GLU A 22 0.89 -11.42 -15.08
C GLU A 22 -0.23 -10.36 -14.91
N ASN A 23 -1.46 -10.81 -14.67
CA ASN A 23 -2.59 -9.93 -14.45
C ASN A 23 -2.65 -9.32 -13.04
N ALA A 24 -1.78 -9.74 -12.11
CA ALA A 24 -1.73 -9.19 -10.77
C ALA A 24 -0.87 -7.92 -10.76
N GLY A 25 -1.45 -6.80 -10.32
CA GLY A 25 -0.69 -5.60 -9.99
C GLY A 25 -0.05 -5.74 -8.62
N ILE A 26 1.15 -5.20 -8.45
CA ILE A 26 1.83 -5.11 -7.16
C ILE A 26 2.41 -3.71 -6.98
N TYR A 27 2.04 -3.07 -5.90
CA TYR A 27 2.34 -1.67 -5.64
C TYR A 27 2.91 -1.49 -4.24
N ALA A 28 3.95 -0.67 -4.12
CA ALA A 28 4.31 -0.09 -2.84
C ALA A 28 3.41 1.12 -2.58
N VAL A 29 2.90 1.29 -1.36
CA VAL A 29 1.87 2.28 -1.06
C VAL A 29 2.09 2.96 0.29
N GLY A 30 1.41 4.07 0.52
CA GLY A 30 1.31 4.71 1.83
C GLY A 30 2.54 5.52 2.24
N GLY A 31 2.87 5.46 3.52
CA GLY A 31 3.94 6.27 4.13
C GLY A 31 5.30 6.05 3.50
N ALA A 32 5.61 4.83 3.06
CA ALA A 32 6.89 4.51 2.42
C ALA A 32 7.13 5.34 1.15
N ILE A 33 6.08 5.57 0.33
CA ILE A 33 6.19 6.38 -0.89
C ILE A 33 6.37 7.85 -0.54
N ARG A 34 5.59 8.38 0.40
CA ARG A 34 5.75 9.75 0.89
C ARG A 34 7.16 10.00 1.41
N ASP A 35 7.65 9.10 2.25
CA ASP A 35 8.96 9.22 2.87
C ASP A 35 10.07 9.16 1.81
N ALA A 36 9.95 8.28 0.81
CA ALA A 36 10.88 8.20 -0.31
C ALA A 36 10.89 9.50 -1.15
N ILE A 37 9.73 10.13 -1.37
CA ILE A 37 9.63 11.43 -2.06
C ILE A 37 10.32 12.52 -1.25
N LEU A 38 10.22 12.48 0.08
CA LEU A 38 10.87 13.42 1.01
C LEU A 38 12.37 13.12 1.21
N GLY A 39 12.88 12.00 0.69
CA GLY A 39 14.26 11.56 0.92
C GLY A 39 14.50 11.05 2.35
N ILE A 40 13.44 10.64 3.05
CA ILE A 40 13.49 10.11 4.42
C ILE A 40 13.51 8.58 4.34
N PRO A 41 14.44 7.89 5.00
CA PRO A 41 14.43 6.42 5.06
C PRO A 41 13.16 5.90 5.75
N SER A 42 12.33 5.16 5.02
CA SER A 42 11.16 4.50 5.61
C SER A 42 11.58 3.20 6.30
N ARG A 43 10.94 2.91 7.44
CA ARG A 43 11.14 1.67 8.19
C ARG A 43 10.05 0.63 7.90
N GLU A 44 8.99 1.02 7.25
CA GLU A 44 7.83 0.20 6.95
C GLU A 44 7.61 0.16 5.45
N LEU A 45 7.29 -1.01 4.93
CA LEU A 45 6.91 -1.22 3.54
C LEU A 45 5.52 -1.86 3.52
N ASP A 46 4.57 -1.14 2.94
CA ASP A 46 3.22 -1.63 2.69
C ASP A 46 3.06 -1.98 1.22
N LEU A 47 2.59 -3.20 0.93
CA LEU A 47 2.28 -3.65 -0.41
C LEU A 47 0.78 -3.77 -0.62
N LEU A 48 0.32 -3.34 -1.79
CA LEU A 48 -1.03 -3.57 -2.29
C LEU A 48 -0.95 -4.49 -3.50
N VAL A 49 -1.73 -5.58 -3.50
CA VAL A 49 -1.79 -6.53 -4.61
C VAL A 49 -3.22 -6.57 -5.16
N THR A 50 -3.39 -6.25 -6.45
CA THR A 50 -4.68 -6.27 -7.14
C THR A 50 -4.86 -7.56 -7.94
N ALA A 51 -6.09 -7.83 -8.38
CA ALA A 51 -6.48 -8.97 -9.22
C ALA A 51 -6.19 -10.37 -8.61
N LEU A 52 -5.87 -10.46 -7.33
CA LEU A 52 -5.69 -11.72 -6.62
C LEU A 52 -6.58 -11.79 -5.37
N PRO A 53 -7.38 -12.85 -5.21
CA PRO A 53 -8.04 -13.15 -3.95
C PRO A 53 -7.05 -13.40 -2.81
N LEU A 54 -7.42 -13.03 -1.58
CA LEU A 54 -6.54 -13.08 -0.42
C LEU A 54 -5.98 -14.48 -0.14
N ASP A 55 -6.79 -15.51 -0.32
CA ASP A 55 -6.38 -16.91 -0.12
C ASP A 55 -5.30 -17.36 -1.11
N LYS A 56 -5.43 -16.95 -2.38
CA LYS A 56 -4.42 -17.21 -3.41
C LYS A 56 -3.14 -16.44 -3.13
N LEU A 57 -3.26 -15.16 -2.79
CA LEU A 57 -2.13 -14.32 -2.42
C LEU A 57 -1.38 -14.90 -1.21
N THR A 58 -2.10 -15.31 -0.16
CA THR A 58 -1.51 -15.94 1.03
C THR A 58 -0.71 -17.21 0.66
N LYS A 59 -1.25 -18.06 -0.23
CA LYS A 59 -0.56 -19.28 -0.69
C LYS A 59 0.73 -18.95 -1.44
N ILE A 60 0.73 -17.89 -2.26
CA ILE A 60 1.93 -17.45 -2.98
C ILE A 60 2.98 -16.94 -1.98
N LEU A 61 2.60 -16.02 -1.08
CA LEU A 61 3.50 -15.45 -0.07
C LEU A 61 4.15 -16.53 0.82
N ARG A 62 3.40 -17.57 1.18
CA ARG A 62 3.91 -18.71 1.97
C ARG A 62 5.02 -19.50 1.30
N ARG A 63 5.16 -19.46 -0.01
CA ARG A 63 6.30 -20.08 -0.72
C ARG A 63 7.60 -19.30 -0.49
N TRP A 64 7.48 -18.01 -0.20
CA TRP A 64 8.59 -17.07 -0.03
C TRP A 64 8.91 -16.74 1.44
N GLY A 65 8.11 -17.22 2.39
CA GLY A 65 8.30 -16.94 3.81
C GLY A 65 7.09 -17.31 4.65
N VAL A 66 7.00 -16.74 5.85
CA VAL A 66 5.84 -16.90 6.73
C VAL A 66 4.82 -15.81 6.39
N ALA A 67 3.57 -16.18 6.15
CA ALA A 67 2.50 -15.26 5.81
C ALA A 67 1.23 -15.59 6.61
N GLU A 68 0.77 -14.62 7.40
CA GLU A 68 -0.36 -14.75 8.31
C GLU A 68 -1.39 -13.65 8.05
N PRO A 69 -2.62 -13.99 7.68
CA PRO A 69 -3.71 -13.03 7.62
C PRO A 69 -3.96 -12.41 8.99
N VAL A 70 -4.07 -11.09 9.07
CA VAL A 70 -4.26 -10.36 10.33
C VAL A 70 -5.48 -9.44 10.28
N GLY A 71 -6.04 -9.16 11.47
CA GLY A 71 -7.20 -8.28 11.62
C GLY A 71 -8.54 -9.01 11.51
N LYS A 72 -9.61 -8.32 11.95
CA LYS A 72 -10.97 -8.90 12.00
C LYS A 72 -11.57 -9.17 10.61
N SER A 73 -11.15 -8.45 9.60
CA SER A 73 -11.61 -8.56 8.21
C SER A 73 -10.65 -9.30 7.27
N PHE A 74 -9.49 -9.74 7.79
CA PHE A 74 -8.49 -10.50 7.04
C PHE A 74 -8.16 -9.90 5.66
N THR A 75 -8.03 -8.59 5.55
CA THR A 75 -7.67 -7.93 4.29
C THR A 75 -6.19 -7.61 4.19
N VAL A 76 -5.44 -7.83 5.28
CA VAL A 76 -4.00 -7.62 5.39
C VAL A 76 -3.33 -8.94 5.77
N ILE A 77 -2.21 -9.23 5.14
CA ILE A 77 -1.34 -10.38 5.44
C ILE A 77 -0.04 -9.80 5.99
N LYS A 78 0.35 -10.21 7.19
CA LYS A 78 1.69 -9.93 7.70
C LYS A 78 2.64 -10.98 7.13
N TRP A 79 3.54 -10.53 6.27
CA TRP A 79 4.47 -11.40 5.56
C TRP A 79 5.89 -11.17 6.05
N TYR A 80 6.56 -12.27 6.39
CA TYR A 80 7.96 -12.33 6.78
C TYR A 80 8.73 -13.07 5.69
N PRO A 81 9.34 -12.37 4.72
CA PRO A 81 10.08 -13.02 3.65
C PRO A 81 11.28 -13.79 4.19
N ARG A 82 11.58 -14.93 3.58
CA ARG A 82 12.70 -15.80 4.01
C ARG A 82 14.04 -15.06 3.91
N GLY A 83 14.81 -15.07 5.00
CA GLY A 83 16.10 -14.39 5.06
C GLY A 83 16.02 -12.87 5.26
N LYS A 84 14.82 -12.35 5.52
CA LYS A 84 14.60 -10.93 5.82
C LYS A 84 14.17 -10.76 7.27
N PHE A 85 14.54 -9.63 7.87
CA PHE A 85 14.27 -9.38 9.30
C PHE A 85 12.99 -8.59 9.53
N ARG A 86 12.44 -7.96 8.48
CA ARG A 86 11.27 -7.09 8.60
C ARG A 86 10.02 -7.78 8.06
N ALA A 87 8.93 -7.54 8.75
CA ALA A 87 7.61 -7.89 8.22
C ALA A 87 7.18 -6.85 7.19
N ILE A 88 6.47 -7.30 6.16
CA ILE A 88 5.82 -6.48 5.15
C ILE A 88 4.31 -6.66 5.34
N ASP A 89 3.57 -5.58 5.40
CA ASP A 89 2.12 -5.64 5.41
C ASP A 89 1.63 -5.68 3.94
N VAL A 90 1.03 -6.81 3.55
CA VAL A 90 0.54 -7.04 2.20
C VAL A 90 -0.98 -7.03 2.23
N SER A 91 -1.60 -6.13 1.49
CA SER A 91 -3.06 -5.97 1.42
C SER A 91 -3.61 -6.23 0.04
N ILE A 92 -4.91 -6.51 -0.03
CA ILE A 92 -5.69 -6.42 -1.26
C ILE A 92 -6.60 -5.19 -1.18
N PRO A 93 -7.03 -4.61 -2.31
CA PRO A 93 -7.89 -3.44 -2.32
C PRO A 93 -9.15 -3.64 -1.49
N THR A 94 -9.57 -2.61 -0.76
CA THR A 94 -10.70 -2.69 0.16
C THR A 94 -11.55 -1.44 0.06
N LYS A 95 -12.87 -1.60 -0.10
CA LYS A 95 -13.80 -0.48 0.09
C LYS A 95 -13.81 -0.11 1.58
N ARG A 96 -13.25 1.04 1.91
CA ARG A 96 -13.15 1.54 3.29
C ARG A 96 -14.44 2.24 3.76
N ASP A 97 -15.59 1.65 3.47
CA ASP A 97 -16.87 2.12 4.02
C ASP A 97 -17.23 1.28 5.24
N LYS A 98 -17.29 1.92 6.41
CA LYS A 98 -17.65 1.25 7.69
C LYS A 98 -19.04 0.63 7.70
N ARG A 99 -19.88 0.93 6.72
CA ARG A 99 -21.26 0.42 6.61
C ARG A 99 -21.37 -0.89 5.84
N VAL A 100 -20.32 -1.25 5.12
CA VAL A 100 -20.24 -2.49 4.34
C VAL A 100 -19.07 -3.28 4.89
N SER A 101 -19.20 -4.61 4.98
CA SER A 101 -18.10 -5.48 5.42
C SER A 101 -16.81 -5.10 4.68
N SER A 102 -15.73 -4.93 5.42
CA SER A 102 -14.40 -4.59 4.89
C SER A 102 -13.75 -5.80 4.18
N GLU A 103 -14.54 -6.54 3.40
CA GLU A 103 -14.01 -7.62 2.59
C GLU A 103 -13.18 -7.03 1.45
N GLY A 104 -11.99 -7.60 1.27
CA GLY A 104 -11.12 -7.22 0.18
C GLY A 104 -11.80 -7.53 -1.16
N ASN A 105 -11.69 -6.61 -2.10
CA ASN A 105 -12.20 -6.77 -3.44
C ASN A 105 -11.06 -6.80 -4.47
N PRO A 106 -10.63 -7.98 -4.91
CA PRO A 106 -9.53 -8.09 -5.86
C PRO A 106 -9.84 -7.48 -7.25
N ALA A 107 -11.10 -7.20 -7.56
CA ALA A 107 -11.48 -6.54 -8.80
C ALA A 107 -11.32 -5.02 -8.78
N MET A 108 -11.06 -4.42 -7.60
CA MET A 108 -10.77 -2.98 -7.51
C MET A 108 -9.40 -2.66 -8.08
N THR A 109 -9.28 -1.47 -8.67
CA THR A 109 -8.00 -0.93 -9.14
C THR A 109 -7.20 -0.31 -7.98
N VAL A 110 -5.94 0.01 -8.23
CA VAL A 110 -5.10 0.72 -7.25
C VAL A 110 -5.64 2.11 -6.97
N GLU A 111 -6.15 2.83 -7.99
CA GLU A 111 -6.72 4.17 -7.85
C GLU A 111 -7.97 4.16 -6.98
N GLU A 112 -8.81 3.12 -7.10
CA GLU A 112 -9.99 2.95 -6.24
C GLU A 112 -9.62 2.70 -4.78
N ASP A 113 -8.53 1.96 -4.49
CA ASP A 113 -8.01 1.82 -3.12
C ASP A 113 -7.45 3.13 -2.59
N LEU A 114 -6.67 3.84 -3.41
CA LEU A 114 -6.10 5.15 -3.07
C LEU A 114 -7.18 6.17 -2.75
N ALA A 115 -8.32 6.16 -3.46
CA ALA A 115 -9.48 7.02 -3.19
C ALA A 115 -10.08 6.80 -1.80
N GLY A 116 -9.90 5.63 -1.22
CA GLY A 116 -10.36 5.29 0.14
C GLY A 116 -9.42 5.74 1.27
N ARG A 117 -8.25 6.32 0.95
CA ARG A 117 -7.24 6.74 1.95
C ARG A 117 -7.62 8.05 2.64
N ASP A 118 -6.82 8.42 3.63
CA ASP A 118 -7.03 9.63 4.44
C ASP A 118 -6.57 10.91 3.74
N PHE A 119 -5.26 10.98 3.44
CA PHE A 119 -4.61 12.17 2.91
C PHE A 119 -3.98 11.89 1.55
N THR A 120 -3.92 12.91 0.70
CA THR A 120 -3.33 12.85 -0.64
C THR A 120 -1.87 12.39 -0.59
N VAL A 121 -1.11 12.86 0.39
CA VAL A 121 0.30 12.49 0.63
C VAL A 121 0.51 11.01 0.94
N ASN A 122 -0.51 10.29 1.39
CA ASN A 122 -0.52 8.85 1.63
C ASN A 122 -1.26 8.07 0.53
N ALA A 123 -1.86 8.78 -0.44
CA ALA A 123 -2.63 8.20 -1.55
C ALA A 123 -1.81 8.17 -2.86
N ILE A 124 -0.56 7.80 -2.73
CA ILE A 124 0.40 7.62 -3.82
C ILE A 124 0.83 6.15 -3.83
N ALA A 125 1.00 5.57 -5.00
CA ALA A 125 1.52 4.22 -5.18
C ALA A 125 2.68 4.21 -6.17
N LEU A 126 3.59 3.26 -6.01
CA LEU A 126 4.62 2.93 -6.99
C LEU A 126 4.33 1.52 -7.51
N ASP A 127 4.13 1.39 -8.80
CA ASP A 127 4.07 0.09 -9.46
C ASP A 127 5.46 -0.55 -9.45
N LEU A 128 5.58 -1.72 -8.81
CA LEU A 128 6.86 -2.41 -8.67
C LEU A 128 7.28 -3.23 -9.90
N ARG A 129 6.44 -3.30 -10.95
CA ARG A 129 6.79 -3.92 -12.22
C ARG A 129 7.30 -2.91 -13.24
N THR A 130 6.72 -1.70 -13.24
CA THR A 130 7.00 -0.67 -14.26
C THR A 130 7.82 0.50 -13.73
N ASP A 131 7.99 0.61 -12.40
CA ASP A 131 8.57 1.77 -11.71
C ASP A 131 7.74 3.06 -11.93
N GLU A 132 6.48 2.94 -12.36
CA GLU A 132 5.59 4.09 -12.54
C GLU A 132 4.95 4.53 -11.23
N LEU A 133 4.92 5.85 -11.03
CA LEU A 133 4.26 6.46 -9.89
C LEU A 133 2.81 6.81 -10.23
N ILE A 134 1.89 6.30 -9.41
CA ILE A 134 0.44 6.52 -9.54
C ILE A 134 0.02 7.51 -8.47
N ASP A 135 -0.36 8.71 -8.88
CA ASP A 135 -0.73 9.82 -7.98
C ASP A 135 -2.01 10.52 -8.47
N PRO A 136 -3.18 9.90 -8.32
CA PRO A 136 -4.43 10.43 -8.87
C PRO A 136 -4.97 11.64 -8.10
N PHE A 137 -4.42 11.95 -6.93
CA PHE A 137 -4.93 13.00 -6.03
C PHE A 137 -3.95 14.16 -5.82
N GLY A 138 -2.81 14.19 -6.56
CA GLY A 138 -1.83 15.27 -6.46
C GLY A 138 -1.03 15.28 -5.15
N GLY A 139 -0.81 14.10 -4.56
CA GLY A 139 -0.07 13.97 -3.30
C GLY A 139 1.36 14.48 -3.39
N ARG A 140 2.03 14.35 -4.54
CA ARG A 140 3.38 14.88 -4.76
C ARG A 140 3.42 16.41 -4.70
N GLU A 141 2.43 17.06 -5.29
CA GLU A 141 2.31 18.52 -5.22
C GLU A 141 2.08 18.98 -3.79
N ASP A 142 1.19 18.29 -3.07
CA ASP A 142 0.90 18.58 -1.67
C ASP A 142 2.13 18.36 -0.77
N ILE A 143 2.94 17.31 -1.00
CA ILE A 143 4.22 17.11 -0.32
C ILE A 143 5.16 18.30 -0.56
N SER A 144 5.33 18.71 -1.81
CA SER A 144 6.20 19.83 -2.17
C SER A 144 5.72 21.15 -1.58
N ALA A 145 4.41 21.36 -1.54
CA ALA A 145 3.78 22.55 -0.97
C ALA A 145 3.67 22.51 0.57
N LYS A 146 4.02 21.38 1.21
CA LYS A 146 3.82 21.12 2.65
C LYS A 146 2.36 21.29 3.08
N VAL A 147 1.45 20.80 2.25
CA VAL A 147 0.00 20.83 2.48
C VAL A 147 -0.48 19.45 2.86
N LEU A 148 -1.24 19.34 3.94
CA LEU A 148 -1.94 18.13 4.32
C LEU A 148 -3.40 18.23 3.87
N ARG A 149 -3.75 17.54 2.80
CA ARG A 149 -5.08 17.57 2.17
C ARG A 149 -5.74 16.20 2.31
N ALA A 150 -7.01 16.18 2.72
CA ALA A 150 -7.82 14.96 2.70
C ALA A 150 -8.12 14.55 1.25
N VAL A 151 -8.07 13.23 0.95
CA VAL A 151 -8.37 12.68 -0.39
C VAL A 151 -9.79 13.04 -0.84
N SER A 152 -10.74 13.09 0.09
CA SER A 152 -12.13 13.47 -0.18
C SER A 152 -12.75 14.20 1.00
N LYS A 153 -13.86 14.91 0.74
CA LYS A 153 -14.62 15.63 1.80
C LYS A 153 -15.07 14.70 2.93
N ASN A 154 -15.32 13.43 2.63
CA ASN A 154 -15.81 12.45 3.59
C ASN A 154 -14.68 11.60 4.22
N ALA A 155 -13.43 11.78 3.79
CA ALA A 155 -12.32 10.95 4.24
C ALA A 155 -12.13 10.98 5.77
N LEU A 156 -12.24 12.15 6.39
CA LEU A 156 -12.05 12.32 7.83
C LEU A 156 -13.30 11.94 8.64
N SER A 157 -14.51 12.19 8.12
CA SER A 157 -15.75 11.81 8.79
C SER A 157 -16.01 10.31 8.77
N ALA A 158 -15.48 9.61 7.77
CA ALA A 158 -15.57 8.15 7.66
C ALA A 158 -14.78 7.42 8.77
N ASP A 159 -13.69 8.03 9.25
CA ASP A 159 -12.87 7.48 10.34
C ASP A 159 -12.22 8.61 11.15
N PRO A 160 -12.74 8.94 12.35
CA PRO A 160 -12.19 10.01 13.20
C PRO A 160 -10.72 9.79 13.59
N LEU A 161 -10.22 8.55 13.63
CA LEU A 161 -8.80 8.27 13.92
C LEU A 161 -7.85 8.84 12.85
N ARG A 162 -8.37 9.14 11.65
CA ARG A 162 -7.59 9.81 10.60
C ARG A 162 -7.18 11.24 11.01
N CYS A 163 -8.01 11.92 11.81
CA CYS A 163 -7.65 13.24 12.34
C CYS A 163 -6.43 13.14 13.27
N LEU A 164 -6.32 12.07 14.06
CA LEU A 164 -5.15 11.86 14.93
C LEU A 164 -3.90 11.55 14.09
N ARG A 165 -4.04 10.83 12.98
CA ARG A 165 -2.92 10.55 12.09
C ARG A 165 -2.33 11.80 11.44
N ALA A 166 -3.12 12.85 11.26
CA ALA A 166 -2.64 14.14 10.75
C ALA A 166 -1.52 14.76 11.60
N VAL A 167 -1.43 14.40 12.87
CA VAL A 167 -0.41 14.92 13.80
C VAL A 167 0.94 14.20 13.63
N TYR A 168 0.95 13.01 13.00
CA TYR A 168 2.13 12.16 12.85
C TYR A 168 2.66 12.10 11.40
N ILE A 169 2.06 12.85 10.50
CA ILE A 169 2.48 13.00 9.10
C ILE A 169 3.32 14.26 8.96
#